data_cafc188d364fc8777202a33383d55266
#
_entry.id   cafc188d364fc8777202a33383d55266
#
_cell.length_a   1.000
_cell.length_b   1.000
_cell.length_c   1.000
_cell.angle_alpha   90.00
_cell.angle_beta   90.00
_cell.angle_gamma   90.00
#
_symmetry.space_group_name_H-M   'P 1'
#
loop_
_entity.id
_entity.type
_entity.pdbx_description
1 polymer ?
#
loop_
_entity_poly.entity_id
_entity_poly.type
_entity_poly.pdbx_seq_one_letter_code
_entity_poly.pdbx_strand_id
1 'polypeptide(L)'
;MINKYILITIGLFLFNNIIIWYQLNSQLVWDWAKGTKSMWIMSLMGIPISMLFWYATKWGYIGFGNLWAVRFMGFATSMLTFPIMTWLYLGEVITLKTLVTILLAFIIMLLQLL
;
A
#
# COMPACT_ATOMS: atom_id res chain seq x y z
N MET A 1 22.87 5.97 -2.41
CA MET A 1 21.78 5.99 -1.47
C MET A 1 20.48 5.52 -2.08
N ILE A 2 19.82 6.31 -2.92
CA ILE A 2 18.63 5.87 -3.63
C ILE A 2 19.06 5.31 -4.99
N ASN A 3 18.79 4.03 -5.22
CA ASN A 3 19.08 3.37 -6.48
C ASN A 3 17.79 2.97 -7.20
N LYS A 4 17.92 2.43 -8.42
CA LYS A 4 16.75 2.04 -9.22
C LYS A 4 15.89 0.98 -8.53
N TYR A 5 16.48 0.07 -7.77
CA TYR A 5 15.75 -0.99 -7.09
C TYR A 5 14.87 -0.43 -5.96
N ILE A 6 15.36 0.57 -5.25
CA ILE A 6 14.57 1.27 -4.22
C ILE A 6 13.38 1.97 -4.85
N LEU A 7 13.58 2.68 -5.96
CA LEU A 7 12.50 3.38 -6.66
C LEU A 7 11.46 2.40 -7.21
N ILE A 8 11.89 1.30 -7.81
CA ILE A 8 10.98 0.26 -8.31
C ILE A 8 10.16 -0.32 -7.15
N THR A 9 10.80 -0.60 -6.02
CA THR A 9 10.14 -1.16 -4.85
C THR A 9 9.08 -0.22 -4.30
N ILE A 10 9.40 1.06 -4.15
CA ILE A 10 8.44 2.07 -3.68
C ILE A 10 7.25 2.15 -4.64
N GLY A 11 7.53 2.20 -5.95
CA GLY A 11 6.49 2.24 -6.97
C GLY A 11 5.58 1.00 -6.93
N LEU A 12 6.15 -0.18 -6.78
CA LEU A 12 5.38 -1.42 -6.66
C LEU A 12 4.51 -1.45 -5.40
N PHE A 13 5.04 -1.01 -4.27
CA PHE A 13 4.25 -0.93 -3.04
C PHE A 13 3.10 0.06 -3.17
N LEU A 14 3.35 1.25 -3.73
CA LEU A 14 2.29 2.24 -3.92
C LEU A 14 1.20 1.70 -4.84
N PHE A 15 1.58 1.14 -5.98
CA PHE A 15 0.64 0.55 -6.93
C PHE A 15 -0.15 -0.59 -6.30
N ASN A 16 0.53 -1.48 -5.60
CA ASN A 16 -0.11 -2.62 -4.96
C ASN A 16 -1.06 -2.20 -3.84
N ASN A 17 -0.69 -1.19 -3.07
CA ASN A 17 -1.57 -0.67 -2.01
C ASN A 17 -2.83 -0.03 -2.59
N ILE A 18 -2.76 0.59 -3.75
CA ILE A 18 -3.95 1.09 -4.46
C ILE A 18 -4.87 -0.08 -4.82
N ILE A 19 -4.32 -1.14 -5.39
CA ILE A 19 -5.10 -2.34 -5.74
C ILE A 19 -5.73 -2.97 -4.49
N ILE A 20 -4.97 -3.08 -3.42
CA ILE A 20 -5.46 -3.63 -2.14
C ILE A 20 -6.63 -2.79 -1.61
N TRP A 21 -6.56 -1.47 -1.73
CA TRP A 21 -7.64 -0.62 -1.29
C TRP A 21 -8.94 -0.99 -2.02
N TYR A 22 -8.89 -1.14 -3.34
CA TYR A 22 -10.06 -1.55 -4.12
C TYR A 22 -10.52 -2.95 -3.76
N GLN A 23 -9.59 -3.88 -3.57
CA GLN A 23 -9.94 -5.25 -3.20
C GLN A 23 -10.78 -5.32 -1.93
N LEU A 24 -10.37 -4.56 -0.90
CA LEU A 24 -11.00 -4.65 0.42
C LEU A 24 -12.17 -3.70 0.57
N ASN A 25 -12.12 -2.52 -0.04
CA ASN A 25 -13.02 -1.43 0.28
C ASN A 25 -14.06 -1.12 -0.81
N SER A 26 -13.98 -1.77 -1.96
CA SER A 26 -14.99 -1.62 -3.01
C SER A 26 -16.39 -1.91 -2.48
N GLN A 27 -16.52 -2.87 -1.58
CA GLN A 27 -17.78 -3.24 -0.95
C GLN A 27 -18.41 -2.09 -0.16
N LEU A 28 -17.62 -1.10 0.24
CA LEU A 28 -18.10 0.05 0.99
C LEU A 28 -18.56 1.18 0.08
N VAL A 29 -18.20 1.13 -1.20
CA VAL A 29 -18.47 2.19 -2.19
C VAL A 29 -19.54 1.78 -3.20
N TRP A 30 -19.44 0.57 -3.75
CA TRP A 30 -20.30 0.11 -4.83
C TRP A 30 -21.13 -1.10 -4.42
N ASP A 31 -22.41 -1.08 -4.84
CA ASP A 31 -23.34 -2.18 -4.51
C ASP A 31 -22.96 -3.50 -5.17
N TRP A 32 -22.42 -3.46 -6.40
CA TRP A 32 -22.01 -4.70 -7.10
C TRP A 32 -20.88 -5.43 -6.37
N ALA A 33 -20.13 -4.75 -5.56
CA ALA A 33 -19.01 -5.32 -4.82
C ALA A 33 -19.40 -5.90 -3.46
N LYS A 34 -20.70 -5.82 -3.12
CA LYS A 34 -21.19 -6.24 -1.81
C LYS A 34 -21.61 -7.71 -1.84
N GLY A 35 -21.59 -8.61 -1.71
CA GLY A 35 -22.12 -9.95 -1.74
C GLY A 35 -21.03 -11.01 -1.74
N THR A 36 -21.43 -12.20 -1.44
CA THR A 36 -20.53 -13.34 -1.35
C THR A 36 -19.84 -13.65 -2.67
N LYS A 37 -20.56 -13.49 -3.80
CA LYS A 37 -19.96 -13.69 -5.14
C LYS A 37 -18.82 -12.71 -5.39
N SER A 38 -19.04 -11.44 -5.04
CA SER A 38 -18.00 -10.42 -5.20
C SER A 38 -16.83 -10.66 -4.25
N MET A 39 -17.07 -11.19 -3.06
CA MET A 39 -16.02 -11.59 -2.15
C MET A 39 -15.08 -12.62 -2.80
N TRP A 40 -15.63 -13.62 -3.47
CA TRP A 40 -14.82 -14.63 -4.17
C TRP A 40 -14.01 -14.01 -5.31
N ILE A 41 -14.63 -13.14 -6.11
CA ILE A 41 -13.94 -12.44 -7.19
C ILE A 41 -12.82 -11.58 -6.66
N MET A 42 -13.08 -10.81 -5.61
CA MET A 42 -12.06 -9.95 -4.98
C MET A 42 -10.94 -10.76 -4.35
N SER A 43 -11.25 -11.92 -3.79
CA SER A 43 -10.24 -12.82 -3.24
C SER A 43 -9.28 -13.33 -4.31
N LEU A 44 -9.73 -13.53 -5.55
CA LEU A 44 -8.86 -13.92 -6.65
C LEU A 44 -7.84 -12.83 -7.00
N MET A 45 -8.13 -11.57 -6.71
CA MET A 45 -7.16 -10.48 -6.87
C MET A 45 -5.97 -10.61 -5.92
N GLY A 46 -6.09 -11.43 -4.89
CA GLY A 46 -4.97 -11.76 -4.01
C GLY A 46 -3.80 -12.39 -4.74
N ILE A 47 -4.04 -13.07 -5.86
CA ILE A 47 -2.98 -13.69 -6.66
C ILE A 47 -2.06 -12.62 -7.26
N PRO A 48 -2.53 -11.65 -8.08
CA PRO A 48 -1.65 -10.60 -8.58
C PRO A 48 -1.08 -9.71 -7.46
N ILE A 49 -1.84 -9.46 -6.41
CA ILE A 49 -1.36 -8.70 -5.24
C ILE A 49 -0.17 -9.41 -4.61
N SER A 50 -0.25 -10.70 -4.39
CA SER A 50 0.85 -11.50 -3.84
C SER A 50 2.07 -11.50 -4.75
N MET A 51 1.86 -11.57 -6.07
CA MET A 51 2.95 -11.50 -7.03
C MET A 51 3.68 -10.15 -6.99
N LEU A 52 2.93 -9.07 -6.86
CA LEU A 52 3.52 -7.73 -6.73
C LEU A 52 4.33 -7.60 -5.44
N PHE A 53 3.84 -8.14 -4.33
CA PHE A 53 4.60 -8.17 -3.08
C PHE A 53 5.87 -9.01 -3.21
N TRP A 54 5.80 -10.12 -3.92
CA TRP A 54 6.96 -10.97 -4.15
C TRP A 54 8.07 -10.22 -4.89
N TYR A 55 7.72 -9.53 -5.97
CA TYR A 55 8.67 -8.72 -6.74
C TYR A 55 9.17 -7.52 -5.94
N ALA A 56 8.29 -6.83 -5.22
CA ALA A 56 8.68 -5.71 -4.39
C ALA A 56 9.69 -6.14 -3.31
N THR A 57 9.49 -7.32 -2.73
CA THR A 57 10.40 -7.88 -1.73
C THR A 57 11.74 -8.25 -2.36
N LYS A 58 11.70 -8.90 -3.53
CA LYS A 58 12.90 -9.30 -4.24
C LYS A 58 13.80 -8.10 -4.55
N TRP A 59 13.24 -7.11 -5.22
CA TRP A 59 14.01 -5.92 -5.61
C TRP A 59 14.29 -5.00 -4.43
N GLY A 60 13.39 -4.96 -3.48
CA GLY A 60 13.60 -4.19 -2.25
C GLY A 60 14.78 -4.71 -1.44
N TYR A 61 14.91 -6.01 -1.32
CA TYR A 61 16.04 -6.61 -0.63
C TYR A 61 17.37 -6.27 -1.31
N ILE A 62 17.39 -6.28 -2.63
CA ILE A 62 18.57 -5.86 -3.39
C ILE A 62 18.86 -4.36 -3.16
N GLY A 63 17.81 -3.53 -3.19
CA GLY A 63 17.98 -2.08 -3.09
C GLY A 63 18.32 -1.58 -1.70
N PHE A 64 17.61 -2.06 -0.68
CA PHE A 64 17.81 -1.62 0.71
C PHE A 64 18.91 -2.40 1.44
N GLY A 65 19.17 -3.62 1.03
CA GLY A 65 20.20 -4.45 1.66
C GLY A 65 19.74 -5.18 2.92
N ASN A 66 18.49 -5.01 3.35
CA ASN A 66 17.93 -5.73 4.48
C ASN A 66 16.41 -5.84 4.38
N LEU A 67 15.85 -6.87 5.00
CA LEU A 67 14.43 -7.15 4.91
C LEU A 67 13.57 -6.23 5.78
N TRP A 68 14.11 -5.74 6.90
CA TRP A 68 13.37 -4.82 7.78
C TRP A 68 12.97 -3.55 7.03
N ALA A 69 13.92 -2.97 6.27
CA ALA A 69 13.65 -1.76 5.48
C ALA A 69 12.53 -2.00 4.46
N VAL A 70 12.54 -3.16 3.79
CA VAL A 70 11.49 -3.52 2.82
C VAL A 70 10.12 -3.57 3.51
N ARG A 71 10.03 -4.22 4.65
CA ARG A 71 8.77 -4.36 5.39
C ARG A 71 8.25 -3.01 5.87
N PHE A 72 9.12 -2.17 6.45
CA PHE A 72 8.72 -0.86 6.92
C PHE A 72 8.29 0.04 5.76
N MET A 73 8.96 -0.03 4.62
CA MET A 73 8.57 0.71 3.43
C MET A 73 7.18 0.27 2.94
N GLY A 74 6.88 -1.02 2.96
CA GLY A 74 5.56 -1.55 2.62
C GLY A 74 4.47 -1.00 3.52
N PHE A 75 4.67 -1.01 4.83
CA PHE A 75 3.73 -0.44 5.79
C PHE A 75 3.55 1.06 5.62
N ALA A 76 4.64 1.80 5.46
CA ALA A 76 4.59 3.25 5.34
C ALA A 76 3.86 3.68 4.08
N THR A 77 4.11 3.03 2.95
CA THR A 77 3.40 3.32 1.70
C THR A 77 1.90 3.01 1.81
N SER A 78 1.53 1.96 2.55
CA SER A 78 0.14 1.64 2.85
C SER A 78 -0.53 2.75 3.66
N MET A 79 0.15 3.27 4.68
CA MET A 79 -0.36 4.35 5.52
C MET A 79 -0.51 5.67 4.79
N LEU A 80 0.22 5.87 3.70
CA LEU A 80 0.04 7.05 2.84
C LEU A 80 -1.12 6.85 1.87
N THR A 81 -1.21 5.67 1.26
CA THR A 81 -2.20 5.38 0.22
C THR A 81 -3.60 5.27 0.80
N PHE A 82 -3.76 4.59 1.92
CA PHE A 82 -5.06 4.27 2.49
C PHE A 82 -5.88 5.52 2.87
N PRO A 83 -5.34 6.50 3.61
CA PRO A 83 -6.11 7.69 3.94
C PRO A 83 -6.53 8.51 2.72
N ILE A 84 -5.67 8.62 1.72
CA ILE A 84 -5.96 9.39 0.51
C ILE A 84 -7.11 8.73 -0.25
N MET A 85 -7.05 7.43 -0.47
CA MET A 85 -8.10 6.69 -1.18
C MET A 85 -9.42 6.73 -0.40
N THR A 86 -9.36 6.57 0.91
CA THR A 86 -10.54 6.62 1.77
C THR A 86 -11.20 7.99 1.73
N TRP A 87 -10.42 9.04 1.76
CA TRP A 87 -10.94 10.40 1.62
C TRP A 87 -11.61 10.63 0.26
N LEU A 88 -10.96 10.17 -0.82
CA LEU A 88 -11.49 10.36 -2.18
C LEU A 88 -12.79 9.61 -2.43
N TYR A 89 -12.90 8.37 -1.96
CA TYR A 89 -14.04 7.51 -2.28
C TYR A 89 -15.14 7.49 -1.23
N LEU A 90 -14.79 7.59 0.04
CA LEU A 90 -15.76 7.55 1.13
C LEU A 90 -16.04 8.92 1.74
N GLY A 91 -15.26 9.93 1.37
CA GLY A 91 -15.41 11.28 1.91
C GLY A 91 -15.07 11.40 3.40
N GLU A 92 -14.35 10.43 3.95
CA GLU A 92 -13.91 10.52 5.35
C GLU A 92 -12.90 11.64 5.51
N VAL A 93 -13.19 12.55 6.43
CA VAL A 93 -12.38 13.72 6.67
C VAL A 93 -11.02 13.32 7.25
N ILE A 94 -9.96 13.92 6.71
CA ILE A 94 -8.62 13.75 7.28
C ILE A 94 -8.54 14.59 8.54
N THR A 95 -8.63 13.93 9.69
CA THR A 95 -8.54 14.57 11.00
C THR A 95 -7.10 14.87 11.36
N LEU A 96 -6.89 15.64 12.44
CA LEU A 96 -5.53 15.88 12.95
C LEU A 96 -4.82 14.56 13.27
N LYS A 97 -5.54 13.61 13.84
CA LYS A 97 -5.02 12.28 14.16
C LYS A 97 -4.53 11.57 12.89
N THR A 98 -5.34 11.59 11.83
CA THR A 98 -4.97 11.00 10.54
C THR A 98 -3.76 11.71 9.93
N LEU A 99 -3.73 13.04 10.00
CA LEU A 99 -2.62 13.82 9.47
C LEU A 99 -1.32 13.49 10.20
N VAL A 100 -1.34 13.38 11.52
CA VAL A 100 -0.16 12.99 12.30
C VAL A 100 0.31 11.59 11.90
N THR A 101 -0.61 10.65 11.68
CA THR A 101 -0.27 9.31 11.22
C THR A 101 0.42 9.33 9.86
N ILE A 102 -0.09 10.14 8.92
CA ILE A 102 0.54 10.31 7.61
C ILE A 102 1.95 10.87 7.72
N LEU A 103 2.14 11.87 8.58
CA LEU A 103 3.47 12.45 8.81
C LEU A 103 4.44 11.43 9.39
N LEU A 104 3.98 10.60 10.33
CA LEU A 104 4.81 9.52 10.88
C LEU A 104 5.19 8.49 9.81
N ALA A 105 4.28 8.19 8.89
CA ALA A 105 4.58 7.30 7.77
C ALA A 105 5.68 7.88 6.87
N PHE A 106 5.64 9.17 6.58
CA PHE A 106 6.71 9.84 5.85
C PHE A 106 8.05 9.74 6.58
N ILE A 107 8.05 9.93 7.90
CA ILE A 107 9.27 9.80 8.70
C ILE A 107 9.81 8.37 8.61
N ILE A 108 8.95 7.37 8.68
CA ILE A 108 9.37 5.97 8.54
C ILE A 108 10.04 5.75 7.17
N MET A 109 9.45 6.26 6.10
CA MET A 109 10.02 6.14 4.75
C MET A 109 11.40 6.81 4.67
N LEU A 110 11.51 8.01 5.21
CA LEU A 110 12.78 8.74 5.19
C LEU A 110 13.86 8.01 5.98
N LEU A 111 13.51 7.43 7.11
CA LEU A 111 14.47 6.64 7.92
C LEU A 111 14.99 5.43 7.13
N GLN A 112 14.16 4.79 6.34
CA GLN A 112 14.59 3.63 5.54
C GLN A 112 15.49 4.05 4.37
N LEU A 113 15.40 5.28 3.91
CA LEU A 113 16.23 5.79 2.82
C LEU A 113 17.61 6.28 3.29
N LEU A 114 17.79 6.46 4.57
CA LEU A 114 19.09 6.79 5.14
C LEU A 114 19.97 5.54 5.21
#